data_cca39a21474b62a179a5b8b5573f294e
#
_entry.id   cca39a21474b62a179a5b8b5573f294e
#
_cell.length_a   1.000
_cell.length_b   1.000
_cell.length_c   1.000
_cell.angle_alpha   90.00
_cell.angle_beta   90.00
_cell.angle_gamma   90.00
#
_symmetry.space_group_name_H-M   'P 1'
#
loop_
_entity.id
_entity.type
_entity.pdbx_description
1 polymer ?
#
loop_
_entity_poly.entity_id
_entity_poly.type
_entity_poly.pdbx_seq_one_letter_code
_entity_poly.pdbx_strand_id
1 'polypeptide(L)'
;MASVVSIIPIVLLFILMLGFKMAGHKSALLTLVITVLLALFAASPLGMIAAEHAEDSVIALTGWAVVEGILKAVFPILIIILMAIYSYNILVESKQIDVIKRQFTSITDDKGLLVLLLVWGFGGLLEGMAGFGTAVAIPAAILIGLGFKPMFSALVSLIGNTVATGFGAVGVPVTTLCNEVAESGSASAAQICETSAFAIIQLAPLFIILPFIILTLTDKHNLIKNLIIALWVGVISVVVQFVCGYYLGSETPAIIGSLAAIIAIIAYAKVFASKSKVQDKETFTLAESLKAWSVYLFILIFILVSGALCPPVNAFLKSHLVSAVHLPVLDSTFKFGWISNAGLMLFLGATIGGLIQGLSLKRLMVILARTMVNLRKTVVTICSLIALASVMNYSGMITSIASGLVAVTGDFYPLVAPMIGAIGTFVTGSDTSSNILFAKLQAHVANQLGMTGQSTFFGMEGSQENWLVAANTTGATGGKMISPQSIAIATAACDMEGKDGEILRSAIPYALLYIVLGGLMVYFGC
;
A
#
# COMPACT_ATOMS: atom_id res chain seq x y z
N MET A 1 -11.65 -29.67 -12.32
CA MET A 1 -10.21 -29.93 -12.50
C MET A 1 -9.46 -28.64 -12.86
N ALA A 2 -9.99 -27.81 -13.75
CA ALA A 2 -9.41 -26.52 -14.10
C ALA A 2 -9.08 -25.64 -12.88
N SER A 3 -10.04 -25.41 -11.98
CA SER A 3 -9.84 -24.58 -10.76
C SER A 3 -8.74 -25.13 -9.84
N VAL A 4 -8.58 -26.45 -9.76
CA VAL A 4 -7.52 -27.07 -8.93
C VAL A 4 -6.13 -26.84 -9.53
N VAL A 5 -5.99 -26.95 -10.85
CA VAL A 5 -4.73 -26.67 -11.54
C VAL A 5 -4.41 -25.17 -11.46
N SER A 6 -5.41 -24.32 -11.61
CA SER A 6 -5.27 -22.87 -11.59
C SER A 6 -4.79 -22.30 -10.25
N ILE A 7 -5.09 -22.96 -9.13
CA ILE A 7 -4.66 -22.50 -7.80
C ILE A 7 -3.21 -22.90 -7.48
N ILE A 8 -2.61 -23.82 -8.26
CA ILE A 8 -1.24 -24.31 -8.02
C ILE A 8 -0.21 -23.18 -7.94
N PRO A 9 -0.19 -22.17 -8.82
CA PRO A 9 0.78 -21.07 -8.73
C PRO A 9 0.72 -20.34 -7.39
N ILE A 10 -0.49 -20.04 -6.91
CA ILE A 10 -0.71 -19.32 -5.66
C ILE A 10 -0.25 -20.17 -4.47
N VAL A 11 -0.69 -21.43 -4.42
CA VAL A 11 -0.30 -22.39 -3.35
C VAL A 11 1.21 -22.63 -3.38
N LEU A 12 1.81 -22.77 -4.56
CA LEU A 12 3.26 -22.93 -4.70
C LEU A 12 4.02 -21.72 -4.16
N LEU A 13 3.60 -20.51 -4.51
CA LEU A 13 4.21 -19.28 -3.97
C LEU A 13 4.20 -19.30 -2.43
N PHE A 14 3.08 -19.70 -1.83
CA PHE A 14 2.91 -19.80 -0.39
C PHE A 14 3.81 -20.88 0.22
N ILE A 15 3.86 -22.06 -0.38
CA ILE A 15 4.73 -23.16 0.08
C ILE A 15 6.20 -22.76 0.02
N LEU A 16 6.63 -22.10 -1.06
CA LEU A 16 8.00 -21.66 -1.22
C LEU A 16 8.39 -20.60 -0.19
N MET A 17 7.50 -19.61 0.07
CA MET A 17 7.79 -18.54 1.00
C MET A 17 7.64 -18.94 2.46
N LEU A 18 6.57 -19.66 2.83
CA LEU A 18 6.26 -20.03 4.21
C LEU A 18 6.84 -21.38 4.61
N GLY A 19 6.71 -22.40 3.74
CA GLY A 19 7.19 -23.75 4.01
C GLY A 19 8.71 -23.84 3.91
N PHE A 20 9.25 -23.48 2.75
CA PHE A 20 10.70 -23.51 2.50
C PHE A 20 11.45 -22.26 2.96
N LYS A 21 10.75 -21.23 3.46
CA LYS A 21 11.33 -19.95 3.86
C LYS A 21 12.24 -19.33 2.78
N MET A 22 11.89 -19.57 1.53
CA MET A 22 12.64 -19.07 0.39
C MET A 22 12.43 -17.56 0.23
N ALA A 23 13.48 -16.83 -0.15
CA ALA A 23 13.41 -15.39 -0.36
C ALA A 23 12.39 -15.04 -1.48
N GLY A 24 11.59 -13.99 -1.27
CA GLY A 24 10.47 -13.61 -2.15
C GLY A 24 10.82 -13.50 -3.64
N HIS A 25 11.98 -12.93 -3.98
CA HIS A 25 12.42 -12.82 -5.38
C HIS A 25 12.69 -14.18 -6.05
N LYS A 26 13.19 -15.17 -5.28
CA LYS A 26 13.39 -16.54 -5.80
C LYS A 26 12.07 -17.28 -5.91
N SER A 27 11.20 -17.15 -4.91
CA SER A 27 9.87 -17.77 -4.89
C SER A 27 9.02 -17.26 -6.04
N ALA A 28 8.95 -15.94 -6.24
CA ALA A 28 8.18 -15.33 -7.32
C ALA A 28 8.69 -15.77 -8.71
N LEU A 29 10.01 -15.78 -8.91
CA LEU A 29 10.61 -16.20 -10.19
C LEU A 29 10.34 -17.69 -10.46
N LEU A 30 10.54 -18.56 -9.48
CA LEU A 30 10.28 -20.01 -9.64
C LEU A 30 8.80 -20.26 -9.90
N THR A 31 7.92 -19.58 -9.19
CA THR A 31 6.47 -19.68 -9.40
C THR A 31 6.07 -19.20 -10.80
N LEU A 32 6.64 -18.10 -11.28
CA LEU A 32 6.42 -17.63 -12.66
C LEU A 32 6.80 -18.72 -13.67
N VAL A 33 7.99 -19.33 -13.54
CA VAL A 33 8.44 -20.39 -14.46
C VAL A 33 7.44 -21.56 -14.48
N ILE A 34 7.00 -22.02 -13.31
CA ILE A 34 6.03 -23.11 -13.22
C ILE A 34 4.67 -22.69 -13.78
N THR A 35 4.23 -21.46 -13.55
CA THR A 35 2.98 -20.94 -14.12
C THR A 35 3.03 -20.88 -15.65
N VAL A 36 4.15 -20.44 -16.22
CA VAL A 36 4.37 -20.49 -17.69
C VAL A 36 4.25 -21.92 -18.19
N LEU A 37 4.87 -22.90 -17.54
CA LEU A 37 4.74 -24.31 -17.91
C LEU A 37 3.30 -24.80 -17.81
N LEU A 38 2.57 -24.45 -16.76
CA LEU A 38 1.14 -24.79 -16.61
C LEU A 38 0.29 -24.13 -17.71
N ALA A 39 0.55 -22.87 -18.05
CA ALA A 39 -0.14 -22.20 -19.15
C ALA A 39 0.11 -22.91 -20.49
N LEU A 40 1.36 -23.28 -20.79
CA LEU A 40 1.72 -23.94 -22.03
C LEU A 40 1.15 -25.36 -22.17
N PHE A 41 1.09 -26.14 -21.08
CA PHE A 41 0.76 -27.56 -21.14
C PHE A 41 -0.62 -27.92 -20.59
N ALA A 42 -1.24 -27.10 -19.76
CA ALA A 42 -2.50 -27.44 -19.10
C ALA A 42 -3.66 -26.51 -19.50
N ALA A 43 -3.41 -25.23 -19.84
CA ALA A 43 -4.49 -24.26 -20.07
C ALA A 43 -5.38 -24.64 -21.27
N SER A 44 -4.79 -24.99 -22.42
CA SER A 44 -5.53 -25.38 -23.62
C SER A 44 -6.24 -26.73 -23.45
N PRO A 45 -5.58 -27.82 -22.99
CA PRO A 45 -6.27 -29.11 -22.78
C PRO A 45 -7.42 -29.06 -21.76
N LEU A 46 -7.39 -28.13 -20.82
CA LEU A 46 -8.44 -27.94 -19.81
C LEU A 46 -9.52 -26.95 -20.24
N GLY A 47 -9.43 -26.38 -21.45
CA GLY A 47 -10.39 -25.40 -21.98
C GLY A 47 -10.46 -24.12 -21.14
N MET A 48 -9.35 -23.67 -20.59
CA MET A 48 -9.30 -22.49 -19.72
C MET A 48 -9.13 -21.18 -20.50
N ILE A 49 -8.50 -21.24 -21.70
CA ILE A 49 -8.21 -20.07 -22.53
C ILE A 49 -9.54 -19.46 -23.01
N ALA A 50 -9.67 -18.14 -22.91
CA ALA A 50 -10.85 -17.42 -23.35
C ALA A 50 -11.10 -17.62 -24.87
N ALA A 51 -12.37 -17.56 -25.28
CA ALA A 51 -12.77 -17.80 -26.67
C ALA A 51 -12.11 -16.82 -27.66
N GLU A 52 -11.84 -15.60 -27.24
CA GLU A 52 -11.16 -14.55 -28.02
C GLU A 52 -9.69 -14.90 -28.36
N HIS A 53 -9.05 -15.77 -27.57
CA HIS A 53 -7.69 -16.25 -27.75
C HIS A 53 -7.62 -17.72 -28.16
N ALA A 54 -8.76 -18.35 -28.50
CA ALA A 54 -8.81 -19.78 -28.82
C ALA A 54 -8.01 -20.17 -30.07
N GLU A 55 -7.89 -19.25 -31.02
CA GLU A 55 -7.12 -19.44 -32.26
C GLU A 55 -5.64 -19.01 -32.14
N ASP A 56 -5.26 -18.33 -31.04
CA ASP A 56 -3.91 -17.86 -30.83
C ASP A 56 -2.97 -19.01 -30.46
N SER A 57 -1.69 -18.87 -30.86
CA SER A 57 -0.66 -19.78 -30.38
C SER A 57 -0.47 -19.61 -28.88
N VAL A 58 -0.68 -20.68 -28.09
CA VAL A 58 -0.49 -20.66 -26.62
C VAL A 58 0.90 -20.19 -26.23
N ILE A 59 1.92 -20.50 -27.03
CA ILE A 59 3.31 -20.05 -26.82
C ILE A 59 3.39 -18.53 -26.99
N ALA A 60 2.78 -18.00 -28.06
CA ALA A 60 2.80 -16.56 -28.32
C ALA A 60 1.99 -15.81 -27.26
N LEU A 61 0.79 -16.30 -26.91
CA LEU A 61 -0.07 -15.72 -25.86
C LEU A 61 0.66 -15.64 -24.52
N THR A 62 1.25 -16.76 -24.07
CA THR A 62 2.00 -16.83 -22.82
C THR A 62 3.24 -15.93 -22.84
N GLY A 63 3.98 -15.92 -23.97
CA GLY A 63 5.17 -15.07 -24.15
C GLY A 63 4.84 -13.58 -24.06
N TRP A 64 3.80 -13.14 -24.77
CA TRP A 64 3.35 -11.75 -24.72
C TRP A 64 2.76 -11.37 -23.36
N ALA A 65 2.09 -12.28 -22.65
CA ALA A 65 1.63 -12.06 -21.27
C ALA A 65 2.80 -11.79 -20.31
N VAL A 66 3.91 -12.52 -20.45
CA VAL A 66 5.14 -12.24 -19.66
C VAL A 66 5.72 -10.86 -20.01
N VAL A 67 5.79 -10.50 -21.30
CA VAL A 67 6.27 -9.19 -21.74
C VAL A 67 5.39 -8.06 -21.18
N GLU A 68 4.08 -8.19 -21.29
CA GLU A 68 3.13 -7.23 -20.71
C GLU A 68 3.35 -7.03 -19.20
N GLY A 69 3.47 -8.14 -18.47
CA GLY A 69 3.70 -8.08 -17.03
C GLY A 69 5.02 -7.37 -16.67
N ILE A 70 6.09 -7.60 -17.42
CA ILE A 70 7.37 -6.91 -17.21
C ILE A 70 7.24 -5.42 -17.53
N LEU A 71 6.56 -5.04 -18.61
CA LEU A 71 6.34 -3.63 -18.96
C LEU A 71 5.55 -2.90 -17.87
N LYS A 72 4.44 -3.50 -17.39
CA LYS A 72 3.64 -2.97 -16.27
C LYS A 72 4.45 -2.87 -14.98
N ALA A 73 5.36 -3.79 -14.71
CA ALA A 73 6.24 -3.76 -13.56
C ALA A 73 7.20 -2.57 -13.61
N VAL A 74 7.92 -2.45 -14.73
CA VAL A 74 8.96 -1.42 -14.89
C VAL A 74 8.34 -0.03 -14.88
N PHE A 75 7.23 0.14 -15.57
CA PHE A 75 6.56 1.42 -15.71
C PHE A 75 5.04 1.28 -15.43
N PRO A 76 4.47 2.03 -14.48
CA PRO A 76 5.07 3.10 -13.64
C PRO A 76 5.65 2.59 -12.31
N ILE A 77 5.38 1.33 -11.90
CA ILE A 77 5.47 0.85 -10.52
C ILE A 77 6.89 0.95 -9.95
N LEU A 78 7.86 0.33 -10.62
CA LEU A 78 9.25 0.31 -10.11
C LEU A 78 9.89 1.70 -10.09
N ILE A 79 9.51 2.59 -11.00
CA ILE A 79 9.99 3.98 -11.00
C ILE A 79 9.49 4.70 -9.74
N ILE A 80 8.20 4.59 -9.42
CA ILE A 80 7.63 5.23 -8.21
C ILE A 80 8.30 4.66 -6.94
N ILE A 81 8.42 3.35 -6.84
CA ILE A 81 9.07 2.68 -5.71
C ILE A 81 10.53 3.15 -5.53
N LEU A 82 11.29 3.20 -6.62
CA LEU A 82 12.67 3.68 -6.61
C LEU A 82 12.77 5.11 -6.07
N MET A 83 11.92 6.01 -6.57
CA MET A 83 11.97 7.42 -6.21
C MET A 83 11.43 7.68 -4.79
N ALA A 84 10.46 6.88 -4.32
CA ALA A 84 10.00 6.94 -2.94
C ALA A 84 11.13 6.56 -1.95
N ILE A 85 11.86 5.47 -2.20
CA ILE A 85 12.99 5.06 -1.36
C ILE A 85 14.16 6.04 -1.48
N TYR A 86 14.40 6.59 -2.67
CA TYR A 86 15.39 7.64 -2.89
C TYR A 86 15.11 8.87 -2.02
N SER A 87 13.85 9.33 -1.96
CA SER A 87 13.46 10.48 -1.12
C SER A 87 13.75 10.25 0.37
N TYR A 88 13.45 9.05 0.86
CA TYR A 88 13.75 8.66 2.23
C TYR A 88 15.27 8.60 2.50
N ASN A 89 16.04 8.01 1.60
CA ASN A 89 17.50 7.93 1.72
C ASN A 89 18.17 9.31 1.76
N ILE A 90 17.60 10.32 1.07
CA ILE A 90 18.04 11.72 1.16
C ILE A 90 17.88 12.24 2.60
N LEU A 91 16.73 12.03 3.22
CA LEU A 91 16.45 12.48 4.59
C LEU A 91 17.38 11.81 5.62
N VAL A 92 17.71 10.53 5.42
CA VAL A 92 18.66 9.80 6.26
C VAL A 92 20.07 10.36 6.09
N GLU A 93 20.52 10.54 4.85
CA GLU A 93 21.87 11.02 4.53
C GLU A 93 22.10 12.47 5.01
N SER A 94 21.08 13.33 4.88
CA SER A 94 21.11 14.73 5.35
C SER A 94 20.93 14.88 6.85
N LYS A 95 20.62 13.78 7.58
CA LYS A 95 20.26 13.73 9.00
C LYS A 95 19.03 14.58 9.37
N GLN A 96 18.23 15.00 8.38
CA GLN A 96 17.02 15.79 8.65
C GLN A 96 15.91 14.94 9.25
N ILE A 97 15.92 13.64 9.04
CA ILE A 97 15.02 12.71 9.73
C ILE A 97 15.15 12.80 11.26
N ASP A 98 16.36 13.04 11.79
CA ASP A 98 16.58 13.17 13.24
C ASP A 98 16.05 14.48 13.79
N VAL A 99 16.06 15.55 12.99
CA VAL A 99 15.40 16.83 13.34
C VAL A 99 13.89 16.64 13.44
N ILE A 100 13.29 15.97 12.45
CA ILE A 100 11.85 15.66 12.44
C ILE A 100 11.47 14.82 13.66
N LYS A 101 12.25 13.79 14.01
CA LYS A 101 12.03 12.97 15.23
C LYS A 101 12.01 13.84 16.50
N ARG A 102 13.01 14.72 16.68
CA ARG A 102 13.09 15.62 17.85
C ARG A 102 11.93 16.61 17.91
N GLN A 103 11.45 17.09 16.78
CA GLN A 103 10.27 17.95 16.73
C GLN A 103 9.04 17.23 17.31
N PHE A 104 8.79 15.97 16.93
CA PHE A 104 7.66 15.20 17.45
C PHE A 104 7.76 14.93 18.95
N THR A 105 8.95 14.58 19.44
CA THR A 105 9.14 14.29 20.86
C THR A 105 9.02 15.51 21.77
N SER A 106 9.13 16.72 21.22
CA SER A 106 8.97 17.97 21.98
C SER A 106 7.54 18.46 22.11
N ILE A 107 6.54 17.77 21.48
CA ILE A 107 5.15 18.27 21.40
C ILE A 107 4.36 18.03 22.68
N THR A 108 4.46 16.83 23.27
CA THR A 108 3.62 16.43 24.42
C THR A 108 4.32 15.43 25.33
N ASP A 109 4.03 15.51 26.66
CA ASP A 109 4.48 14.54 27.67
C ASP A 109 3.44 13.43 27.90
N ASP A 110 2.23 13.56 27.37
CA ASP A 110 1.20 12.52 27.45
C ASP A 110 1.63 11.32 26.61
N LYS A 111 1.91 10.20 27.27
CA LYS A 111 2.40 8.98 26.62
C LYS A 111 1.46 8.45 25.55
N GLY A 112 0.14 8.54 25.76
CA GLY A 112 -0.87 8.08 24.81
C GLY A 112 -0.85 8.93 23.53
N LEU A 113 -0.87 10.25 23.69
CA LEU A 113 -0.76 11.19 22.56
C LEU A 113 0.57 11.07 21.84
N LEU A 114 1.68 10.89 22.56
CA LEU A 114 3.00 10.73 21.97
C LEU A 114 3.10 9.43 21.14
N VAL A 115 2.62 8.31 21.66
CA VAL A 115 2.57 7.05 20.92
C VAL A 115 1.71 7.19 19.67
N LEU A 116 0.51 7.78 19.81
CA LEU A 116 -0.39 7.98 18.67
C LEU A 116 0.22 8.92 17.63
N LEU A 117 0.89 9.99 18.06
CA LEU A 117 1.57 10.93 17.17
C LEU A 117 2.69 10.25 16.35
N LEU A 118 3.50 9.41 17.02
CA LEU A 118 4.62 8.73 16.38
C LEU A 118 4.16 7.58 15.47
N VAL A 119 3.20 6.79 15.92
CA VAL A 119 2.82 5.54 15.24
C VAL A 119 1.75 5.78 14.18
N TRP A 120 0.70 6.53 14.51
CA TRP A 120 -0.41 6.81 13.60
C TRP A 120 -0.13 8.01 12.69
N GLY A 121 0.27 9.14 13.27
CA GLY A 121 0.54 10.36 12.51
C GLY A 121 1.82 10.26 11.69
N PHE A 122 2.97 10.17 12.36
CA PHE A 122 4.27 10.15 11.69
C PHE A 122 4.54 8.83 10.95
N GLY A 123 4.17 7.68 11.55
CA GLY A 123 4.24 6.39 10.88
C GLY A 123 3.41 6.36 9.60
N GLY A 124 2.16 6.84 9.64
CA GLY A 124 1.30 6.95 8.47
C GLY A 124 1.86 7.87 7.40
N LEU A 125 2.48 9.00 7.78
CA LEU A 125 3.17 9.90 6.85
C LEU A 125 4.36 9.21 6.18
N LEU A 126 5.20 8.51 6.95
CA LEU A 126 6.31 7.73 6.40
C LEU A 126 5.85 6.64 5.44
N GLU A 127 4.75 5.94 5.76
CA GLU A 127 4.17 4.94 4.88
C GLU A 127 3.64 5.58 3.60
N GLY A 128 2.89 6.67 3.70
CA GLY A 128 2.37 7.40 2.55
C GLY A 128 3.44 7.87 1.58
N MET A 129 4.61 8.25 2.09
CA MET A 129 5.70 8.81 1.27
C MET A 129 6.71 7.77 0.80
N ALA A 130 7.11 6.83 1.65
CA ALA A 130 8.19 5.90 1.37
C ALA A 130 7.76 4.43 1.40
N GLY A 131 6.84 4.05 2.26
CA GLY A 131 6.45 2.65 2.45
C GLY A 131 7.60 1.76 2.94
N PHE A 132 7.62 0.51 2.49
CA PHE A 132 8.72 -0.47 2.62
C PHE A 132 9.21 -0.74 4.05
N GLY A 133 8.32 -0.62 5.06
CA GLY A 133 8.61 -0.95 6.46
C GLY A 133 9.28 0.16 7.26
N THR A 134 9.60 1.30 6.66
CA THR A 134 10.14 2.47 7.40
C THR A 134 9.16 2.98 8.44
N ALA A 135 7.87 2.90 8.14
CA ALA A 135 6.76 3.29 9.01
C ALA A 135 6.57 2.38 10.23
N VAL A 136 7.14 1.19 10.23
CA VAL A 136 7.21 0.30 11.40
C VAL A 136 8.52 0.50 12.15
N ALA A 137 9.65 0.46 11.43
CA ALA A 137 10.98 0.47 12.04
C ALA A 137 11.27 1.78 12.81
N ILE A 138 10.96 2.94 12.21
CA ILE A 138 11.33 4.23 12.79
C ILE A 138 10.50 4.57 14.03
N PRO A 139 9.16 4.50 14.01
CA PRO A 139 8.36 4.71 15.22
C PRO A 139 8.73 3.74 16.34
N ALA A 140 8.93 2.45 16.02
CA ALA A 140 9.32 1.45 17.01
C ALA A 140 10.65 1.79 17.69
N ALA A 141 11.68 2.16 16.91
CA ALA A 141 12.98 2.55 17.44
C ALA A 141 12.92 3.83 18.29
N ILE A 142 12.10 4.83 17.87
CA ILE A 142 11.90 6.04 18.66
C ILE A 142 11.23 5.72 20.00
N LEU A 143 10.20 4.89 20.00
CA LEU A 143 9.48 4.49 21.22
C LEU A 143 10.43 3.78 22.22
N ILE A 144 11.32 2.91 21.73
CA ILE A 144 12.36 2.29 22.59
C ILE A 144 13.29 3.35 23.16
N GLY A 145 13.77 4.27 22.33
CA GLY A 145 14.62 5.38 22.78
C GLY A 145 13.93 6.27 23.83
N LEU A 146 12.60 6.30 23.87
CA LEU A 146 11.80 6.98 24.89
C LEU A 146 11.47 6.09 26.11
N GLY A 147 12.02 4.88 26.19
CA GLY A 147 11.87 3.97 27.33
C GLY A 147 10.62 3.09 27.31
N PHE A 148 9.91 2.99 26.19
CA PHE A 148 8.83 2.02 26.03
C PHE A 148 9.37 0.60 25.87
N LYS A 149 8.57 -0.40 26.31
CA LYS A 149 8.97 -1.81 26.21
C LYS A 149 9.07 -2.25 24.74
N PRO A 150 10.08 -3.07 24.36
CA PRO A 150 10.29 -3.53 22.99
C PRO A 150 9.05 -4.19 22.38
N MET A 151 8.41 -5.15 23.06
CA MET A 151 7.19 -5.83 22.60
C MET A 151 6.02 -4.84 22.34
N PHE A 152 5.85 -3.87 23.22
CA PHE A 152 4.83 -2.83 23.05
C PHE A 152 5.15 -1.98 21.83
N SER A 153 6.39 -1.51 21.69
CA SER A 153 6.83 -0.65 20.59
C SER A 153 6.67 -1.35 19.23
N ALA A 154 7.05 -2.63 19.14
CA ALA A 154 6.84 -3.45 17.95
C ALA A 154 5.35 -3.59 17.61
N LEU A 155 4.53 -3.98 18.58
CA LEU A 155 3.09 -4.23 18.37
C LEU A 155 2.34 -2.98 17.93
N VAL A 156 2.50 -1.85 18.63
CA VAL A 156 1.77 -0.62 18.29
C VAL A 156 2.22 -0.05 16.94
N SER A 157 3.49 -0.22 16.57
CA SER A 157 4.00 0.21 15.26
C SER A 157 3.44 -0.64 14.13
N LEU A 158 3.28 -1.95 14.32
CA LEU A 158 2.60 -2.83 13.37
C LEU A 158 1.12 -2.47 13.22
N ILE A 159 0.40 -2.23 14.33
CA ILE A 159 -1.01 -1.84 14.30
C ILE A 159 -1.18 -0.49 13.60
N GLY A 160 -0.38 0.51 13.94
CA GLY A 160 -0.52 1.86 13.40
C GLY A 160 -0.14 1.99 11.93
N ASN A 161 0.66 1.06 11.41
CA ASN A 161 1.07 1.10 10.00
C ASN A 161 0.02 0.50 9.04
N THR A 162 -1.11 -0.02 9.51
CA THR A 162 -2.03 -0.80 8.66
C THR A 162 -2.82 0.05 7.67
N VAL A 163 -3.66 0.97 8.15
CA VAL A 163 -4.60 1.72 7.28
C VAL A 163 -3.87 2.55 6.21
N ALA A 164 -2.72 3.12 6.55
CA ALA A 164 -1.93 3.92 5.62
C ALA A 164 -1.30 3.08 4.49
N THR A 165 -1.10 1.77 4.67
CA THR A 165 -0.39 0.93 3.69
C THR A 165 -1.11 0.76 2.37
N GLY A 166 -2.44 0.83 2.34
CA GLY A 166 -3.23 0.81 1.11
C GLY A 166 -2.90 1.97 0.17
N PHE A 167 -2.47 3.10 0.73
CA PHE A 167 -2.04 4.31 0.02
C PHE A 167 -0.54 4.60 0.23
N GLY A 168 0.23 3.58 0.61
CA GLY A 168 1.66 3.68 0.84
C GLY A 168 2.45 3.98 -0.44
N ALA A 169 3.69 4.49 -0.28
CA ALA A 169 4.57 4.87 -1.39
C ALA A 169 3.83 5.64 -2.50
N VAL A 170 3.14 6.72 -2.10
CA VAL A 170 2.38 7.61 -2.99
C VAL A 170 1.27 6.85 -3.76
N GLY A 171 0.51 6.03 -3.03
CA GLY A 171 -0.67 5.36 -3.56
C GLY A 171 -0.42 4.18 -4.50
N VAL A 172 0.82 3.69 -4.56
CA VAL A 172 1.19 2.55 -5.45
C VAL A 172 0.26 1.34 -5.29
N PRO A 173 -0.15 0.89 -4.09
CA PRO A 173 -0.99 -0.29 -3.95
C PRO A 173 -2.34 -0.14 -4.67
N VAL A 174 -3.07 0.95 -4.43
CA VAL A 174 -4.39 1.19 -5.07
C VAL A 174 -4.24 1.51 -6.55
N THR A 175 -3.24 2.31 -6.95
CA THR A 175 -2.97 2.56 -8.38
C THR A 175 -2.71 1.26 -9.13
N THR A 176 -1.91 0.37 -8.54
CA THR A 176 -1.62 -0.95 -9.12
C THR A 176 -2.87 -1.81 -9.19
N LEU A 177 -3.68 -1.84 -8.12
CA LEU A 177 -4.96 -2.54 -8.09
C LEU A 177 -5.85 -2.14 -9.27
N CYS A 178 -6.04 -0.83 -9.48
CA CYS A 178 -6.86 -0.30 -10.57
C CYS A 178 -6.25 -0.61 -11.95
N ASN A 179 -4.93 -0.49 -12.10
CA ASN A 179 -4.26 -0.77 -13.37
C ASN A 179 -4.35 -2.25 -13.76
N GLU A 180 -4.31 -3.17 -12.79
CA GLU A 180 -4.46 -4.60 -13.09
C GLU A 180 -5.86 -4.96 -13.57
N VAL A 181 -6.90 -4.25 -13.11
CA VAL A 181 -8.30 -4.48 -13.53
C VAL A 181 -8.62 -3.78 -14.84
N ALA A 182 -7.98 -2.65 -15.13
CA ALA A 182 -8.23 -1.87 -16.33
C ALA A 182 -7.86 -2.65 -17.61
N GLU A 183 -8.76 -2.73 -18.57
CA GLU A 183 -8.55 -3.42 -19.86
C GLU A 183 -7.32 -2.91 -20.62
N SER A 184 -7.07 -1.60 -20.58
CA SER A 184 -5.91 -0.97 -21.22
C SER A 184 -4.61 -1.09 -20.39
N GLY A 185 -4.64 -1.77 -19.24
CA GLY A 185 -3.52 -1.81 -18.28
C GLY A 185 -3.18 -0.48 -17.64
N SER A 186 -4.03 0.54 -17.83
CA SER A 186 -3.91 1.86 -17.21
C SER A 186 -5.30 2.38 -16.86
N ALA A 187 -5.59 2.42 -15.57
CA ALA A 187 -6.87 2.88 -15.06
C ALA A 187 -7.10 4.38 -15.34
N SER A 188 -8.35 4.74 -15.54
CA SER A 188 -8.74 6.14 -15.62
C SER A 188 -8.62 6.83 -14.26
N ALA A 189 -8.43 8.15 -14.27
CA ALA A 189 -8.39 8.92 -13.01
C ALA A 189 -9.69 8.76 -12.21
N ALA A 190 -10.84 8.67 -12.89
CA ALA A 190 -12.13 8.46 -12.24
C ALA A 190 -12.18 7.09 -11.52
N GLN A 191 -11.72 6.02 -12.15
CA GLN A 191 -11.65 4.70 -11.55
C GLN A 191 -10.72 4.67 -10.34
N ILE A 192 -9.55 5.33 -10.41
CA ILE A 192 -8.62 5.42 -9.28
C ILE A 192 -9.26 6.20 -8.12
N CYS A 193 -9.92 7.33 -8.39
CA CYS A 193 -10.61 8.11 -7.37
C CYS A 193 -11.74 7.31 -6.70
N GLU A 194 -12.58 6.64 -7.49
CA GLU A 194 -13.69 5.83 -7.00
C GLU A 194 -13.19 4.66 -6.14
N THR A 195 -12.25 3.88 -6.63
CA THR A 195 -11.68 2.74 -5.89
C THR A 195 -10.97 3.20 -4.62
N SER A 196 -10.27 4.34 -4.66
CA SER A 196 -9.64 4.95 -3.48
C SER A 196 -10.68 5.33 -2.42
N ALA A 197 -11.76 6.00 -2.83
CA ALA A 197 -12.84 6.38 -1.92
C ALA A 197 -13.52 5.13 -1.31
N PHE A 198 -13.77 4.10 -2.11
CA PHE A 198 -14.34 2.84 -1.63
C PHE A 198 -13.45 2.14 -0.62
N ALA A 199 -12.15 2.05 -0.87
CA ALA A 199 -11.20 1.48 0.09
C ALA A 199 -11.22 2.25 1.42
N ILE A 200 -11.29 3.58 1.39
CA ILE A 200 -11.35 4.41 2.61
C ILE A 200 -12.69 4.21 3.34
N ILE A 201 -13.83 4.11 2.64
CA ILE A 201 -15.13 3.81 3.24
C ILE A 201 -15.09 2.44 3.94
N GLN A 202 -14.56 1.43 3.27
CA GLN A 202 -14.43 0.07 3.84
C GLN A 202 -13.53 0.04 5.08
N LEU A 203 -12.52 0.90 5.12
CA LEU A 203 -11.60 1.05 6.24
C LEU A 203 -12.11 2.02 7.34
N ALA A 204 -13.21 2.76 7.10
CA ALA A 204 -13.65 3.85 7.98
C ALA A 204 -13.75 3.49 9.48
N PRO A 205 -14.34 2.34 9.89
CA PRO A 205 -14.38 1.97 11.30
C PRO A 205 -12.99 1.80 11.93
N LEU A 206 -12.02 1.36 11.14
CA LEU A 206 -10.66 1.08 11.60
C LEU A 206 -9.88 2.36 11.89
N PHE A 207 -10.22 3.48 11.25
CA PHE A 207 -9.66 4.79 11.59
C PHE A 207 -9.96 5.25 13.02
N ILE A 208 -11.00 4.70 13.65
CA ILE A 208 -11.37 4.99 15.04
C ILE A 208 -10.89 3.86 15.96
N ILE A 209 -11.12 2.62 15.57
CA ILE A 209 -10.84 1.45 16.40
C ILE A 209 -9.34 1.27 16.63
N LEU A 210 -8.49 1.47 15.63
CA LEU A 210 -7.04 1.28 15.79
C LEU A 210 -6.38 2.35 16.67
N PRO A 211 -6.64 3.66 16.50
CA PRO A 211 -6.22 4.66 17.48
C PRO A 211 -6.70 4.38 18.90
N PHE A 212 -7.94 3.91 19.07
CA PHE A 212 -8.47 3.51 20.37
C PHE A 212 -7.69 2.33 20.98
N ILE A 213 -7.37 1.31 20.16
CA ILE A 213 -6.55 0.17 20.60
C ILE A 213 -5.14 0.65 21.00
N ILE A 214 -4.48 1.47 20.19
CA ILE A 214 -3.13 1.99 20.46
C ILE A 214 -3.12 2.79 21.79
N LEU A 215 -4.09 3.67 21.98
CA LEU A 215 -4.22 4.45 23.21
C LEU A 215 -4.49 3.56 24.42
N THR A 216 -5.37 2.57 24.28
CA THR A 216 -5.72 1.64 25.38
C THR A 216 -4.56 0.71 25.73
N LEU A 217 -3.76 0.29 24.76
CA LEU A 217 -2.51 -0.45 25.02
C LEU A 217 -1.48 0.40 25.77
N THR A 218 -1.51 1.73 25.57
CA THR A 218 -0.61 2.67 26.24
C THR A 218 -1.10 3.02 27.64
N ASP A 219 -2.40 3.32 27.81
CA ASP A 219 -3.03 3.66 29.08
C ASP A 219 -4.40 2.98 29.20
N LYS A 220 -4.47 1.92 30.00
CA LYS A 220 -5.69 1.13 30.21
C LYS A 220 -6.70 1.77 31.18
N HIS A 221 -6.29 2.78 31.94
CA HIS A 221 -7.10 3.33 33.02
C HIS A 221 -8.07 4.43 32.55
N ASN A 222 -7.79 5.08 31.43
CA ASN A 222 -8.54 6.24 30.94
C ASN A 222 -9.31 5.94 29.65
N LEU A 223 -10.13 4.89 29.62
CA LEU A 223 -10.83 4.42 28.40
C LEU A 223 -11.71 5.50 27.75
N ILE A 224 -12.40 6.33 28.53
CA ILE A 224 -13.25 7.40 27.99
C ILE A 224 -12.40 8.46 27.29
N LYS A 225 -11.28 8.89 27.91
CA LYS A 225 -10.32 9.81 27.28
C LYS A 225 -9.78 9.21 25.99
N ASN A 226 -9.39 7.93 26.01
CA ASN A 226 -8.86 7.22 24.86
C ASN A 226 -9.88 7.18 23.72
N LEU A 227 -11.16 6.92 24.04
CA LEU A 227 -12.24 6.92 23.04
C LEU A 227 -12.46 8.32 22.44
N ILE A 228 -12.45 9.37 23.24
CA ILE A 228 -12.62 10.74 22.75
C ILE A 228 -11.46 11.12 21.81
N ILE A 229 -10.21 10.79 22.18
CA ILE A 229 -9.05 11.06 21.32
C ILE A 229 -9.14 10.25 20.03
N ALA A 230 -9.51 8.97 20.11
CA ALA A 230 -9.64 8.09 18.95
C ALA A 230 -10.73 8.57 17.99
N LEU A 231 -11.87 9.01 18.51
CA LEU A 231 -12.94 9.62 17.72
C LEU A 231 -12.47 10.92 17.05
N TRP A 232 -11.84 11.80 17.82
CA TRP A 232 -11.33 13.07 17.31
C TRP A 232 -10.33 12.87 16.16
N VAL A 233 -9.29 12.06 16.40
CA VAL A 233 -8.24 11.81 15.41
C VAL A 233 -8.75 10.94 14.26
N GLY A 234 -9.54 9.91 14.56
CA GLY A 234 -10.05 8.97 13.57
C GLY A 234 -11.03 9.61 12.60
N VAL A 235 -12.00 10.40 13.09
CA VAL A 235 -12.96 11.11 12.23
C VAL A 235 -12.25 12.12 11.32
N ILE A 236 -11.32 12.92 11.86
CA ILE A 236 -10.55 13.86 11.03
C ILE A 236 -9.73 13.10 9.98
N SER A 237 -9.08 12.00 10.37
CA SER A 237 -8.27 11.20 9.45
C SER A 237 -9.11 10.61 8.32
N VAL A 238 -10.25 9.97 8.62
CA VAL A 238 -11.09 9.34 7.60
C VAL A 238 -11.71 10.37 6.68
N VAL A 239 -12.21 11.49 7.20
CA VAL A 239 -12.83 12.54 6.37
C VAL A 239 -11.81 13.14 5.42
N VAL A 240 -10.61 13.50 5.91
CA VAL A 240 -9.58 14.07 5.07
C VAL A 240 -9.09 13.07 4.03
N GLN A 241 -8.85 11.80 4.42
CA GLN A 241 -8.45 10.77 3.46
C GLN A 241 -9.53 10.51 2.42
N PHE A 242 -10.81 10.47 2.82
CA PHE A 242 -11.93 10.29 1.89
C PHE A 242 -12.00 11.42 0.86
N VAL A 243 -11.92 12.67 1.31
CA VAL A 243 -11.91 13.84 0.40
C VAL A 243 -10.72 13.76 -0.56
N CYS A 244 -9.53 13.42 -0.06
CA CYS A 244 -8.36 13.23 -0.91
C CYS A 244 -8.54 12.07 -1.90
N GLY A 245 -9.00 10.91 -1.45
CA GLY A 245 -9.23 9.74 -2.30
C GLY A 245 -10.25 10.02 -3.40
N TYR A 246 -11.35 10.65 -3.03
CA TYR A 246 -12.46 10.93 -3.94
C TYR A 246 -12.12 11.98 -5.01
N TYR A 247 -11.39 13.05 -4.67
CA TYR A 247 -11.10 14.15 -5.59
C TYR A 247 -9.69 14.12 -6.20
N LEU A 248 -8.71 13.56 -5.51
CA LEU A 248 -7.29 13.61 -5.88
C LEU A 248 -6.70 12.25 -6.26
N GLY A 249 -7.42 11.15 -6.00
CA GLY A 249 -6.97 9.79 -6.29
C GLY A 249 -6.15 9.15 -5.17
N SER A 250 -5.37 8.12 -5.52
CA SER A 250 -4.68 7.26 -4.56
C SER A 250 -3.39 7.84 -3.97
N GLU A 251 -2.81 8.86 -4.61
CA GLU A 251 -1.46 9.36 -4.28
C GLU A 251 -1.42 10.16 -2.98
N THR A 252 -2.53 10.80 -2.61
CA THR A 252 -2.57 11.83 -1.56
C THR A 252 -3.18 11.41 -0.23
N PRO A 253 -4.09 10.41 -0.13
CA PRO A 253 -4.83 10.12 1.09
C PRO A 253 -3.96 9.86 2.30
N ALA A 254 -2.96 8.96 2.20
CA ALA A 254 -2.09 8.64 3.33
C ALA A 254 -1.24 9.84 3.76
N ILE A 255 -0.74 10.63 2.81
CA ILE A 255 0.13 11.78 3.10
C ILE A 255 -0.67 12.89 3.80
N ILE A 256 -1.72 13.38 3.14
CA ILE A 256 -2.52 14.52 3.64
C ILE A 256 -3.32 14.09 4.89
N GLY A 257 -3.86 12.87 4.89
CA GLY A 257 -4.58 12.33 6.04
C GLY A 257 -3.69 12.17 7.28
N SER A 258 -2.45 11.73 7.11
CA SER A 258 -1.49 11.64 8.22
C SER A 258 -1.05 13.01 8.73
N LEU A 259 -0.86 14.00 7.84
CA LEU A 259 -0.62 15.38 8.25
C LEU A 259 -1.82 15.94 9.04
N ALA A 260 -3.04 15.68 8.58
CA ALA A 260 -4.25 16.08 9.31
C ALA A 260 -4.35 15.39 10.69
N ALA A 261 -4.00 14.10 10.77
CA ALA A 261 -3.92 13.38 12.04
C ALA A 261 -2.88 13.99 12.99
N ILE A 262 -1.69 14.31 12.50
CA ILE A 262 -0.65 15.01 13.28
C ILE A 262 -1.18 16.33 13.83
N ILE A 263 -1.80 17.14 12.98
CA ILE A 263 -2.38 18.44 13.38
C ILE A 263 -3.50 18.22 14.41
N ALA A 264 -4.37 17.24 14.21
CA ALA A 264 -5.46 16.91 15.13
C ALA A 264 -4.94 16.49 16.52
N ILE A 265 -3.88 15.66 16.57
CA ILE A 265 -3.24 15.23 17.81
C ILE A 265 -2.59 16.42 18.52
N ILE A 266 -1.87 17.28 17.81
CA ILE A 266 -1.24 18.49 18.35
C ILE A 266 -2.31 19.45 18.88
N ALA A 267 -3.39 19.67 18.15
CA ALA A 267 -4.49 20.52 18.57
C ALA A 267 -5.13 20.00 19.86
N TYR A 268 -5.40 18.69 19.93
CA TYR A 268 -5.92 18.06 21.15
C TYR A 268 -4.95 18.23 22.32
N ALA A 269 -3.66 17.98 22.11
CA ALA A 269 -2.63 18.15 23.15
C ALA A 269 -2.56 19.58 23.68
N LYS A 270 -2.66 20.58 22.81
CA LYS A 270 -2.61 22.01 23.22
C LYS A 270 -3.86 22.48 23.95
N VAL A 271 -5.04 21.95 23.60
CA VAL A 271 -6.33 22.40 24.15
C VAL A 271 -6.68 21.68 25.44
N PHE A 272 -6.49 20.35 25.47
CA PHE A 272 -7.02 19.48 26.53
C PHE A 272 -5.93 18.84 27.40
N ALA A 273 -4.68 18.73 26.96
CA ALA A 273 -3.64 18.23 27.84
C ALA A 273 -3.24 19.31 28.86
N SER A 274 -3.16 18.92 30.12
CA SER A 274 -2.69 19.78 31.21
C SER A 274 -1.37 20.45 30.82
N LYS A 275 -1.19 21.75 31.15
CA LYS A 275 0.02 22.50 30.81
C LYS A 275 1.25 21.66 31.19
N SER A 276 1.88 21.12 30.17
CA SER A 276 3.07 20.30 30.27
C SER A 276 4.19 21.05 31.01
N LYS A 277 4.76 20.40 32.02
CA LYS A 277 5.95 20.89 32.72
C LYS A 277 7.22 20.46 31.97
N VAL A 278 7.22 20.47 30.64
CA VAL A 278 8.47 20.22 29.88
C VAL A 278 9.41 21.38 30.16
N GLN A 279 10.39 21.10 31.01
CA GLN A 279 11.34 22.08 31.54
C GLN A 279 12.41 22.47 30.50
N ASP A 280 12.60 21.66 29.41
CA ASP A 280 13.54 21.94 28.32
C ASP A 280 12.90 21.57 26.95
N LYS A 281 11.96 22.40 26.47
CA LYS A 281 11.47 22.25 25.10
C LYS A 281 12.55 22.74 24.14
N GLU A 282 13.09 21.81 23.34
CA GLU A 282 13.86 22.22 22.16
C GLU A 282 12.94 23.10 21.29
N THR A 283 13.36 24.33 21.04
CA THR A 283 12.66 25.25 20.13
C THR A 283 13.34 25.20 18.78
N PHE A 284 12.56 24.88 17.76
CA PHE A 284 13.03 24.84 16.37
C PHE A 284 12.58 26.13 15.68
N THR A 285 13.49 26.76 14.96
CA THR A 285 13.15 27.91 14.11
C THR A 285 12.31 27.45 12.93
N LEU A 286 11.53 28.37 12.35
CA LEU A 286 10.76 28.08 11.13
C LEU A 286 11.69 27.64 9.99
N ALA A 287 12.87 28.24 9.87
CA ALA A 287 13.86 27.90 8.85
C ALA A 287 14.40 26.47 9.02
N GLU A 288 14.72 26.04 10.24
CA GLU A 288 15.13 24.66 10.52
C GLU A 288 14.02 23.67 10.20
N SER A 289 12.78 24.00 10.58
CA SER A 289 11.62 23.17 10.29
C SER A 289 11.38 23.04 8.78
N LEU A 290 11.34 24.14 8.05
CA LEU A 290 11.18 24.14 6.60
C LEU A 290 12.31 23.38 5.89
N LYS A 291 13.55 23.53 6.37
CA LYS A 291 14.69 22.77 5.85
C LYS A 291 14.52 21.27 6.09
N ALA A 292 14.14 20.86 7.28
CA ALA A 292 13.95 19.44 7.61
C ALA A 292 12.83 18.80 6.79
N TRP A 293 11.72 19.50 6.59
CA TRP A 293 10.56 19.04 5.85
C TRP A 293 10.63 19.27 4.34
N SER A 294 11.67 19.92 3.82
CA SER A 294 11.76 20.36 2.41
C SER A 294 11.53 19.24 1.40
N VAL A 295 12.11 18.05 1.60
CA VAL A 295 11.90 16.90 0.72
C VAL A 295 10.41 16.56 0.60
N TYR A 296 9.74 16.40 1.72
CA TYR A 296 8.32 16.04 1.76
C TYR A 296 7.42 17.17 1.25
N LEU A 297 7.76 18.41 1.58
CA LEU A 297 7.01 19.58 1.12
C LEU A 297 7.05 19.71 -0.40
N PHE A 298 8.22 19.59 -1.02
CA PHE A 298 8.32 19.67 -2.48
C PHE A 298 7.68 18.49 -3.19
N ILE A 299 7.80 17.26 -2.64
CA ILE A 299 7.09 16.10 -3.16
C ILE A 299 5.58 16.36 -3.16
N LEU A 300 5.02 16.80 -2.04
CA LEU A 300 3.60 17.11 -1.92
C LEU A 300 3.16 18.20 -2.93
N ILE A 301 3.92 19.28 -3.05
CA ILE A 301 3.63 20.35 -4.02
C ILE A 301 3.61 19.80 -5.44
N PHE A 302 4.64 19.04 -5.85
CA PHE A 302 4.71 18.50 -7.20
C PHE A 302 3.57 17.51 -7.50
N ILE A 303 3.21 16.63 -6.55
CA ILE A 303 2.09 15.71 -6.71
C ILE A 303 0.77 16.47 -6.85
N LEU A 304 0.51 17.46 -5.99
CA LEU A 304 -0.72 18.25 -6.06
C LEU A 304 -0.83 19.07 -7.35
N VAL A 305 0.29 19.67 -7.79
CA VAL A 305 0.32 20.49 -9.02
C VAL A 305 0.21 19.63 -10.28
N SER A 306 0.81 18.43 -10.29
CA SER A 306 0.71 17.52 -11.43
C SER A 306 -0.59 16.69 -11.45
N GLY A 307 -1.28 16.61 -10.33
CA GLY A 307 -2.52 15.84 -10.13
C GLY A 307 -3.80 16.58 -10.52
N ALA A 308 -4.92 16.09 -10.02
CA ALA A 308 -6.26 16.60 -10.31
C ALA A 308 -6.51 18.04 -9.82
N LEU A 309 -5.69 18.55 -8.88
CA LEU A 309 -5.84 19.90 -8.34
C LEU A 309 -5.52 21.00 -9.37
N CYS A 310 -4.66 20.69 -10.35
CA CYS A 310 -4.26 21.60 -11.42
C CYS A 310 -4.56 21.00 -12.81
N PRO A 311 -5.82 21.00 -13.26
CA PRO A 311 -6.24 20.33 -14.50
C PRO A 311 -5.42 20.73 -15.75
N PRO A 312 -5.03 22.00 -15.96
CA PRO A 312 -4.22 22.38 -17.12
C PRO A 312 -2.83 21.72 -17.12
N VAL A 313 -2.18 21.62 -15.95
CA VAL A 313 -0.87 20.98 -15.81
C VAL A 313 -1.01 19.47 -16.01
N ASN A 314 -2.01 18.85 -15.40
CA ASN A 314 -2.28 17.42 -15.54
C ASN A 314 -2.54 17.04 -17.01
N ALA A 315 -3.39 17.81 -17.74
CA ALA A 315 -3.67 17.59 -19.15
C ALA A 315 -2.40 17.75 -20.01
N PHE A 316 -1.59 18.76 -19.74
CA PHE A 316 -0.31 18.96 -20.44
C PHE A 316 0.63 17.76 -20.22
N LEU A 317 0.80 17.30 -18.98
CA LEU A 317 1.69 16.18 -18.65
C LEU A 317 1.20 14.87 -19.29
N LYS A 318 -0.11 14.64 -19.34
CA LYS A 318 -0.70 13.43 -19.94
C LYS A 318 -0.70 13.42 -21.47
N SER A 319 -0.64 14.58 -22.11
CA SER A 319 -0.62 14.68 -23.58
C SER A 319 0.77 14.74 -24.19
N HIS A 320 1.80 15.03 -23.41
CA HIS A 320 3.17 15.21 -23.90
C HIS A 320 4.08 14.06 -23.44
N LEU A 321 5.04 13.71 -24.30
CA LEU A 321 6.02 12.65 -24.07
C LEU A 321 5.35 11.31 -23.66
N VAL A 322 4.36 10.90 -24.46
CA VAL A 322 3.69 9.61 -24.34
C VAL A 322 4.21 8.69 -25.45
N SER A 323 4.73 7.54 -25.08
CA SER A 323 5.08 6.43 -26.01
C SER A 323 4.05 5.32 -25.87
N ALA A 324 3.71 4.65 -26.95
CA ALA A 324 2.79 3.53 -26.96
C ALA A 324 3.46 2.30 -27.60
N VAL A 325 3.28 1.15 -26.98
CA VAL A 325 3.75 -0.14 -27.51
C VAL A 325 2.53 -1.04 -27.67
N HIS A 326 2.26 -1.45 -28.91
CA HIS A 326 1.21 -2.41 -29.21
C HIS A 326 1.70 -3.84 -28.94
N LEU A 327 0.88 -4.64 -28.27
CA LEU A 327 1.13 -6.05 -27.95
C LEU A 327 0.23 -6.92 -28.87
N PRO A 328 0.74 -7.44 -29.97
CA PRO A 328 -0.09 -7.92 -31.10
C PRO A 328 -1.04 -9.06 -30.75
N VAL A 329 -0.60 -10.03 -29.95
CA VAL A 329 -1.39 -11.22 -29.59
C VAL A 329 -2.39 -10.94 -28.49
N LEU A 330 -2.11 -9.96 -27.63
CA LEU A 330 -2.99 -9.55 -26.54
C LEU A 330 -4.00 -8.49 -26.97
N ASP A 331 -3.91 -8.01 -28.20
CA ASP A 331 -4.67 -6.87 -28.75
C ASP A 331 -4.74 -5.66 -27.79
N SER A 332 -3.68 -5.46 -27.07
CA SER A 332 -3.56 -4.40 -26.05
C SER A 332 -2.47 -3.40 -26.41
N THR A 333 -2.63 -2.15 -25.96
CA THR A 333 -1.63 -1.09 -26.18
C THR A 333 -1.17 -0.53 -24.85
N PHE A 334 0.11 -0.76 -24.52
CA PHE A 334 0.71 -0.23 -23.31
C PHE A 334 1.25 1.19 -23.56
N LYS A 335 0.83 2.16 -22.72
CA LYS A 335 1.21 3.57 -22.83
C LYS A 335 2.20 3.99 -21.75
N PHE A 336 3.28 4.62 -22.16
CA PHE A 336 4.30 5.20 -21.28
C PHE A 336 4.13 6.71 -21.20
N GLY A 337 3.55 7.23 -20.12
CA GLY A 337 3.50 8.67 -19.85
C GLY A 337 4.75 9.11 -19.08
N TRP A 338 5.83 9.44 -19.80
CA TRP A 338 7.15 9.69 -19.19
C TRP A 338 7.15 10.81 -18.17
N ILE A 339 6.43 11.90 -18.43
CA ILE A 339 6.37 13.07 -17.56
C ILE A 339 5.13 13.12 -16.68
N SER A 340 4.11 12.31 -16.96
CA SER A 340 2.91 12.21 -16.12
C SER A 340 3.05 11.19 -14.98
N ASN A 341 4.19 10.49 -14.89
CA ASN A 341 4.44 9.50 -13.86
C ASN A 341 4.76 10.18 -12.52
N ALA A 342 4.06 9.76 -11.45
CA ALA A 342 4.30 10.25 -10.09
C ALA A 342 5.76 10.06 -9.64
N GLY A 343 6.47 9.04 -10.15
CA GLY A 343 7.89 8.85 -9.86
C GLY A 343 8.78 10.01 -10.30
N LEU A 344 8.45 10.69 -11.42
CA LEU A 344 9.18 11.90 -11.81
C LEU A 344 8.94 13.04 -10.81
N MET A 345 7.72 13.21 -10.33
CA MET A 345 7.38 14.23 -9.32
C MET A 345 8.11 13.98 -8.00
N LEU A 346 8.17 12.72 -7.59
CA LEU A 346 8.97 12.27 -6.44
C LEU A 346 10.46 12.60 -6.63
N PHE A 347 11.02 12.29 -7.80
CA PHE A 347 12.42 12.57 -8.11
C PHE A 347 12.74 14.06 -8.03
N LEU A 348 11.92 14.90 -8.68
CA LEU A 348 12.12 16.35 -8.68
C LEU A 348 11.98 16.93 -7.26
N GLY A 349 10.91 16.58 -6.54
CA GLY A 349 10.68 17.06 -5.18
C GLY A 349 11.79 16.64 -4.22
N ALA A 350 12.19 15.37 -4.26
CA ALA A 350 13.25 14.83 -3.43
C ALA A 350 14.61 15.47 -3.74
N THR A 351 14.93 15.65 -5.03
CA THR A 351 16.20 16.26 -5.45
C THR A 351 16.29 17.74 -5.03
N ILE A 352 15.23 18.53 -5.25
CA ILE A 352 15.18 19.94 -4.82
C ILE A 352 15.27 20.04 -3.30
N GLY A 353 14.47 19.25 -2.58
CA GLY A 353 14.51 19.20 -1.12
C GLY A 353 15.89 18.82 -0.59
N GLY A 354 16.54 17.83 -1.20
CA GLY A 354 17.88 17.40 -0.83
C GLY A 354 18.96 18.48 -1.05
N LEU A 355 18.85 19.27 -2.12
CA LEU A 355 19.72 20.44 -2.35
C LEU A 355 19.52 21.49 -1.25
N ILE A 356 18.28 21.78 -0.86
CA ILE A 356 17.96 22.72 0.25
C ILE A 356 18.51 22.20 1.58
N GLN A 357 18.51 20.88 1.79
CA GLN A 357 19.10 20.23 2.97
C GLN A 357 20.64 20.28 2.98
N GLY A 358 21.27 20.75 1.89
CA GLY A 358 22.71 20.96 1.79
C GLY A 358 23.47 19.81 1.13
N LEU A 359 22.79 18.85 0.51
CA LEU A 359 23.44 17.80 -0.27
C LEU A 359 23.81 18.33 -1.67
N SER A 360 24.99 17.96 -2.17
CA SER A 360 25.39 18.29 -3.55
C SER A 360 24.67 17.39 -4.55
N LEU A 361 24.48 17.88 -5.78
CA LEU A 361 23.86 17.09 -6.86
C LEU A 361 24.61 15.76 -7.08
N LYS A 362 25.97 15.81 -7.02
CA LYS A 362 26.79 14.58 -7.10
C LYS A 362 26.42 13.57 -6.01
N ARG A 363 26.22 14.04 -4.76
CA ARG A 363 25.84 13.15 -3.65
C ARG A 363 24.45 12.57 -3.86
N LEU A 364 23.50 13.37 -4.33
CA LEU A 364 22.14 12.93 -4.65
C LEU A 364 22.15 11.83 -5.72
N MET A 365 22.95 11.97 -6.78
CA MET A 365 23.09 10.91 -7.80
C MET A 365 23.74 9.64 -7.24
N VAL A 366 24.69 9.76 -6.31
CA VAL A 366 25.26 8.58 -5.62
C VAL A 366 24.21 7.88 -4.77
N ILE A 367 23.35 8.63 -4.06
CA ILE A 367 22.24 8.06 -3.29
C ILE A 367 21.27 7.33 -4.22
N LEU A 368 20.91 7.93 -5.35
CA LEU A 368 20.04 7.29 -6.35
C LEU A 368 20.64 5.98 -6.87
N ALA A 369 21.90 6.00 -7.27
CA ALA A 369 22.59 4.81 -7.76
C ALA A 369 22.65 3.68 -6.71
N ARG A 370 22.93 4.01 -5.45
CA ARG A 370 22.90 3.04 -4.35
C ARG A 370 21.48 2.48 -4.14
N THR A 371 20.47 3.32 -4.22
CA THR A 371 19.06 2.90 -4.08
C THR A 371 18.69 1.92 -5.19
N MET A 372 19.08 2.19 -6.44
CA MET A 372 18.87 1.26 -7.58
C MET A 372 19.50 -0.11 -7.32
N VAL A 373 20.76 -0.14 -6.89
CA VAL A 373 21.47 -1.40 -6.59
C VAL A 373 20.80 -2.18 -5.47
N ASN A 374 20.35 -1.49 -4.41
CA ASN A 374 19.69 -2.12 -3.26
C ASN A 374 18.32 -2.71 -3.64
N LEU A 375 17.62 -2.12 -4.61
CA LEU A 375 16.30 -2.57 -5.07
C LEU A 375 16.33 -3.77 -6.01
N ARG A 376 17.48 -4.28 -6.43
CA ARG A 376 17.59 -5.39 -7.42
C ARG A 376 16.71 -6.61 -7.10
N LYS A 377 16.59 -6.99 -5.82
CA LYS A 377 15.75 -8.11 -5.40
C LYS A 377 14.26 -7.77 -5.52
N THR A 378 13.87 -6.55 -5.15
CA THR A 378 12.51 -6.03 -5.29
C THR A 378 12.11 -5.95 -6.76
N VAL A 379 13.01 -5.52 -7.65
CA VAL A 379 12.78 -5.51 -9.10
C VAL A 379 12.43 -6.91 -9.59
N VAL A 380 13.25 -7.92 -9.25
CA VAL A 380 12.96 -9.31 -9.64
C VAL A 380 11.62 -9.79 -9.10
N THR A 381 11.31 -9.48 -7.82
CA THR A 381 10.03 -9.88 -7.20
C THR A 381 8.85 -9.27 -7.97
N ILE A 382 8.83 -7.96 -8.17
CA ILE A 382 7.69 -7.26 -8.78
C ILE A 382 7.53 -7.65 -10.25
N CYS A 383 8.60 -7.70 -11.03
CA CYS A 383 8.55 -8.18 -12.41
C CYS A 383 7.99 -9.60 -12.50
N SER A 384 8.45 -10.51 -11.61
CA SER A 384 7.98 -11.89 -11.63
C SER A 384 6.51 -12.00 -11.21
N LEU A 385 6.05 -11.23 -10.21
CA LEU A 385 4.66 -11.28 -9.75
C LEU A 385 3.68 -10.71 -10.77
N ILE A 386 4.02 -9.58 -11.42
CA ILE A 386 3.13 -9.00 -12.43
C ILE A 386 3.11 -9.87 -13.69
N ALA A 387 4.26 -10.42 -14.12
CA ALA A 387 4.28 -11.40 -15.20
C ALA A 387 3.48 -12.67 -14.87
N LEU A 388 3.57 -13.17 -13.62
CA LEU A 388 2.75 -14.27 -13.12
C LEU A 388 1.26 -13.96 -13.24
N ALA A 389 0.83 -12.79 -12.75
CA ALA A 389 -0.56 -12.37 -12.79
C ALA A 389 -1.08 -12.24 -14.23
N SER A 390 -0.29 -11.65 -15.15
CA SER A 390 -0.64 -11.56 -16.56
C SER A 390 -0.77 -12.94 -17.21
N VAL A 391 0.18 -13.85 -16.97
CA VAL A 391 0.10 -15.24 -17.48
C VAL A 391 -1.13 -15.95 -16.96
N MET A 392 -1.41 -15.87 -15.66
CA MET A 392 -2.61 -16.48 -15.05
C MET A 392 -3.90 -15.91 -15.63
N ASN A 393 -3.92 -14.62 -15.96
CA ASN A 393 -5.09 -13.98 -16.57
C ASN A 393 -5.35 -14.51 -17.97
N TYR A 394 -4.39 -14.38 -18.89
CA TYR A 394 -4.53 -14.78 -20.30
C TYR A 394 -4.68 -16.29 -20.49
N SER A 395 -4.14 -17.10 -19.59
CA SER A 395 -4.36 -18.55 -19.58
C SER A 395 -5.71 -18.98 -18.99
N GLY A 396 -6.56 -18.04 -18.51
CA GLY A 396 -7.86 -18.32 -17.90
C GLY A 396 -7.82 -18.95 -16.50
N MET A 397 -6.63 -19.01 -15.88
CA MET A 397 -6.48 -19.54 -14.53
C MET A 397 -7.24 -18.69 -13.50
N ILE A 398 -7.20 -17.36 -13.63
CA ILE A 398 -7.91 -16.45 -12.70
C ILE A 398 -9.41 -16.66 -12.79
N THR A 399 -9.97 -16.74 -13.99
CA THR A 399 -11.40 -17.00 -14.21
C THR A 399 -11.83 -18.35 -13.62
N SER A 400 -10.98 -19.38 -13.78
CA SER A 400 -11.25 -20.72 -13.21
C SER A 400 -11.22 -20.72 -11.67
N ILE A 401 -10.34 -19.93 -11.04
CA ILE A 401 -10.31 -19.76 -9.57
C ILE A 401 -11.55 -19.00 -9.12
N ALA A 402 -11.93 -17.92 -9.81
CA ALA A 402 -13.10 -17.11 -9.50
C ALA A 402 -14.38 -17.98 -9.50
N SER A 403 -14.57 -18.80 -10.55
CA SER A 403 -15.70 -19.74 -10.63
C SER A 403 -15.73 -20.74 -9.47
N GLY A 404 -14.56 -21.23 -9.07
CA GLY A 404 -14.44 -22.13 -7.92
C GLY A 404 -14.81 -21.45 -6.59
N LEU A 405 -14.38 -20.20 -6.40
CA LEU A 405 -14.70 -19.42 -5.20
C LEU A 405 -16.19 -19.08 -5.12
N VAL A 406 -16.79 -18.60 -6.21
CA VAL A 406 -18.22 -18.29 -6.27
C VAL A 406 -19.07 -19.55 -6.01
N ALA A 407 -18.67 -20.70 -6.55
CA ALA A 407 -19.38 -21.97 -6.30
C ALA A 407 -19.41 -22.37 -4.81
N VAL A 408 -18.41 -21.96 -4.03
CA VAL A 408 -18.31 -22.27 -2.59
C VAL A 408 -18.95 -21.19 -1.72
N THR A 409 -18.75 -19.93 -2.04
CA THR A 409 -19.14 -18.80 -1.19
C THR A 409 -20.48 -18.17 -1.60
N GLY A 410 -20.85 -18.25 -2.89
CA GLY A 410 -22.03 -17.58 -3.42
C GLY A 410 -22.07 -16.09 -3.04
N ASP A 411 -23.24 -15.62 -2.64
CA ASP A 411 -23.50 -14.22 -2.26
C ASP A 411 -22.73 -13.77 -0.98
N PHE A 412 -22.11 -14.70 -0.26
CA PHE A 412 -21.28 -14.38 0.91
C PHE A 412 -19.84 -14.02 0.53
N TYR A 413 -19.47 -14.07 -0.75
CA TYR A 413 -18.11 -13.74 -1.18
C TYR A 413 -17.63 -12.35 -0.71
N PRO A 414 -18.44 -11.26 -0.75
CA PRO A 414 -18.02 -9.95 -0.28
C PRO A 414 -17.50 -9.94 1.16
N LEU A 415 -18.04 -10.80 2.03
CA LEU A 415 -17.57 -10.96 3.41
C LEU A 415 -16.13 -11.52 3.48
N VAL A 416 -15.76 -12.40 2.56
CA VAL A 416 -14.45 -13.07 2.55
C VAL A 416 -13.45 -12.41 1.60
N ALA A 417 -13.89 -11.50 0.74
CA ALA A 417 -13.04 -10.80 -0.22
C ALA A 417 -11.81 -10.12 0.42
N PRO A 418 -11.91 -9.39 1.54
CA PRO A 418 -10.75 -8.84 2.22
C PRO A 418 -9.79 -9.90 2.76
N MET A 419 -10.27 -11.09 3.13
CA MET A 419 -9.40 -12.16 3.61
C MET A 419 -8.43 -12.62 2.51
N ILE A 420 -8.85 -12.62 1.25
CA ILE A 420 -7.99 -12.95 0.10
C ILE A 420 -6.85 -11.94 -0.01
N GLY A 421 -7.17 -10.64 0.05
CA GLY A 421 -6.17 -9.59 0.09
C GLY A 421 -5.20 -9.72 1.26
N ALA A 422 -5.74 -10.04 2.45
CA ALA A 422 -4.94 -10.23 3.66
C ALA A 422 -3.98 -11.43 3.53
N ILE A 423 -4.43 -12.56 2.97
CA ILE A 423 -3.59 -13.73 2.71
C ILE A 423 -2.46 -13.36 1.75
N GLY A 424 -2.75 -12.61 0.69
CA GLY A 424 -1.74 -12.14 -0.26
C GLY A 424 -0.64 -11.33 0.42
N THR A 425 -1.01 -10.36 1.23
CA THR A 425 -0.04 -9.53 1.96
C THR A 425 0.66 -10.29 3.08
N PHE A 426 -0.04 -11.17 3.80
CA PHE A 426 0.59 -12.04 4.80
C PHE A 426 1.78 -12.80 4.20
N VAL A 427 1.62 -13.36 3.01
CA VAL A 427 2.65 -14.17 2.35
C VAL A 427 3.74 -13.31 1.73
N THR A 428 3.36 -12.29 0.95
CA THR A 428 4.30 -11.48 0.18
C THR A 428 4.96 -10.37 1.00
N GLY A 429 4.34 -9.97 2.10
CA GLY A 429 4.74 -8.81 2.91
C GLY A 429 4.42 -7.46 2.27
N SER A 430 3.63 -7.42 1.19
CA SER A 430 3.41 -6.21 0.39
C SER A 430 1.97 -6.12 -0.11
N ASP A 431 1.30 -5.02 0.20
CA ASP A 431 -0.06 -4.73 -0.29
C ASP A 431 -0.07 -4.61 -1.81
N THR A 432 0.94 -3.97 -2.39
CA THR A 432 1.11 -3.91 -3.86
C THR A 432 1.16 -5.30 -4.47
N SER A 433 1.95 -6.21 -3.89
CA SER A 433 2.05 -7.59 -4.38
C SER A 433 0.74 -8.36 -4.25
N SER A 434 0.00 -8.16 -3.15
CA SER A 434 -1.34 -8.74 -2.97
C SER A 434 -2.32 -8.22 -4.02
N ASN A 435 -2.30 -6.93 -4.28
CA ASN A 435 -3.17 -6.29 -5.27
C ASN A 435 -2.85 -6.77 -6.69
N ILE A 436 -1.56 -6.95 -7.03
CA ILE A 436 -1.14 -7.56 -8.30
C ILE A 436 -1.73 -8.96 -8.46
N LEU A 437 -1.63 -9.79 -7.43
CA LEU A 437 -2.04 -11.18 -7.50
C LEU A 437 -3.56 -11.36 -7.60
N PHE A 438 -4.33 -10.50 -6.92
CA PHE A 438 -5.75 -10.76 -6.69
C PHE A 438 -6.72 -9.71 -7.23
N ALA A 439 -6.25 -8.58 -7.78
CA ALA A 439 -7.12 -7.56 -8.34
C ALA A 439 -8.08 -8.14 -9.39
N LYS A 440 -7.53 -8.84 -10.38
CA LYS A 440 -8.33 -9.48 -11.44
C LYS A 440 -9.23 -10.58 -10.91
N LEU A 441 -8.80 -11.32 -9.88
CA LEU A 441 -9.65 -12.30 -9.22
C LEU A 441 -10.90 -11.64 -8.63
N GLN A 442 -10.75 -10.51 -7.92
CA GLN A 442 -11.89 -9.77 -7.37
C GLN A 442 -12.83 -9.29 -8.46
N ALA A 443 -12.30 -8.74 -9.57
CA ALA A 443 -13.10 -8.28 -10.70
C ALA A 443 -13.83 -9.45 -11.38
N HIS A 444 -13.18 -10.58 -11.63
CA HIS A 444 -13.84 -11.76 -12.21
C HIS A 444 -14.93 -12.32 -11.30
N VAL A 445 -14.72 -12.33 -9.98
CA VAL A 445 -15.78 -12.76 -9.04
C VAL A 445 -16.93 -11.78 -9.04
N ALA A 446 -16.68 -10.45 -9.07
CA ALA A 446 -17.73 -9.44 -9.18
C ALA A 446 -18.60 -9.69 -10.42
N ASN A 447 -17.98 -9.93 -11.57
CA ASN A 447 -18.68 -10.24 -12.81
C ASN A 447 -19.52 -11.54 -12.70
N GLN A 448 -19.01 -12.59 -12.08
CA GLN A 448 -19.74 -13.85 -11.91
C GLN A 448 -20.90 -13.76 -10.91
N LEU A 449 -20.81 -12.87 -9.93
CA LEU A 449 -21.91 -12.55 -9.00
C LEU A 449 -22.93 -11.58 -9.61
N GLY A 450 -22.73 -11.11 -10.86
CA GLY A 450 -23.59 -10.11 -11.50
C GLY A 450 -23.42 -8.70 -10.96
N MET A 451 -22.34 -8.43 -10.23
CA MET A 451 -21.99 -7.11 -9.69
C MET A 451 -21.35 -6.22 -10.77
N THR A 452 -22.08 -5.96 -11.84
CA THR A 452 -21.60 -5.20 -13.02
C THR A 452 -22.25 -3.83 -13.18
N GLY A 453 -23.19 -3.50 -12.26
CA GLY A 453 -23.95 -2.25 -12.28
C GLY A 453 -23.34 -1.16 -11.40
N GLN A 454 -24.09 -0.06 -11.34
CA GLN A 454 -23.88 1.01 -10.36
C GLN A 454 -24.75 0.76 -9.13
N SER A 455 -24.27 1.10 -7.96
CA SER A 455 -25.00 1.01 -6.69
C SER A 455 -24.59 2.14 -5.76
N THR A 456 -25.31 2.28 -4.65
CA THR A 456 -24.98 3.28 -3.62
C THR A 456 -24.38 2.60 -2.41
N PHE A 457 -23.10 2.89 -2.14
CA PHE A 457 -22.31 2.32 -1.05
C PHE A 457 -22.11 3.36 0.06
N PHE A 458 -22.84 3.22 1.17
CA PHE A 458 -22.81 4.19 2.28
C PHE A 458 -23.00 5.65 1.85
N GLY A 459 -23.89 5.89 0.86
CA GLY A 459 -24.21 7.23 0.35
C GLY A 459 -23.34 7.73 -0.81
N MET A 460 -22.39 6.92 -1.29
CA MET A 460 -21.60 7.20 -2.49
C MET A 460 -22.05 6.27 -3.63
N GLU A 461 -22.44 6.84 -4.76
CA GLU A 461 -22.72 6.09 -5.99
C GLU A 461 -21.42 5.63 -6.66
N GLY A 462 -21.43 4.41 -7.21
CA GLY A 462 -20.29 3.90 -7.97
C GLY A 462 -20.43 2.45 -8.41
N SER A 463 -19.38 1.94 -9.05
CA SER A 463 -19.35 0.61 -9.64
C SER A 463 -19.30 -0.49 -8.56
N GLN A 464 -20.19 -1.48 -8.68
CA GLN A 464 -20.17 -2.67 -7.82
C GLN A 464 -18.88 -3.48 -7.98
N GLU A 465 -18.34 -3.55 -9.19
CA GLU A 465 -17.05 -4.19 -9.44
C GLU A 465 -15.92 -3.47 -8.71
N ASN A 466 -15.81 -2.14 -8.83
CA ASN A 466 -14.79 -1.36 -8.12
C ASN A 466 -14.93 -1.46 -6.60
N TRP A 467 -16.17 -1.58 -6.07
CA TRP A 467 -16.40 -1.84 -4.65
C TRP A 467 -15.76 -3.14 -4.20
N LEU A 468 -15.98 -4.23 -4.95
CA LEU A 468 -15.40 -5.54 -4.60
C LEU A 468 -13.88 -5.58 -4.85
N VAL A 469 -13.40 -4.93 -5.91
CA VAL A 469 -11.96 -4.77 -6.18
C VAL A 469 -11.26 -4.04 -5.02
N ALA A 470 -11.85 -2.96 -4.50
CA ALA A 470 -11.33 -2.23 -3.36
C ALA A 470 -11.19 -3.09 -2.09
N ALA A 471 -12.02 -4.13 -1.94
CA ALA A 471 -11.95 -5.05 -0.82
C ALA A 471 -10.61 -5.80 -0.73
N ASN A 472 -9.92 -5.99 -1.85
CA ASN A 472 -8.61 -6.62 -1.83
C ASN A 472 -7.59 -5.77 -1.07
N THR A 473 -7.47 -4.48 -1.39
CA THR A 473 -6.56 -3.59 -0.67
C THR A 473 -6.98 -3.38 0.78
N THR A 474 -8.30 -3.35 1.06
CA THR A 474 -8.84 -3.28 2.43
C THR A 474 -8.35 -4.45 3.29
N GLY A 475 -8.38 -5.66 2.76
CA GLY A 475 -7.84 -6.83 3.45
C GLY A 475 -6.31 -6.87 3.48
N ALA A 476 -5.68 -6.50 2.38
CA ALA A 476 -4.22 -6.48 2.23
C ALA A 476 -3.56 -5.65 3.35
N THR A 477 -4.11 -4.47 3.65
CA THR A 477 -3.63 -3.61 4.74
C THR A 477 -3.67 -4.29 6.11
N GLY A 478 -4.69 -5.10 6.39
CA GLY A 478 -4.79 -5.91 7.63
C GLY A 478 -3.77 -7.05 7.68
N GLY A 479 -3.55 -7.73 6.55
CA GLY A 479 -2.56 -8.80 6.42
C GLY A 479 -1.12 -8.33 6.65
N LYS A 480 -0.83 -7.07 6.36
CA LYS A 480 0.47 -6.44 6.60
C LYS A 480 0.93 -6.54 8.05
N MET A 481 0.00 -6.36 9.01
CA MET A 481 0.27 -6.40 10.45
C MET A 481 0.95 -7.70 10.90
N ILE A 482 0.58 -8.81 10.29
CA ILE A 482 1.03 -10.16 10.66
C ILE A 482 1.99 -10.77 9.64
N SER A 483 2.35 -10.05 8.59
CA SER A 483 3.27 -10.60 7.58
C SER A 483 4.66 -10.86 8.18
N PRO A 484 5.30 -12.00 7.83
CA PRO A 484 6.64 -12.32 8.31
C PRO A 484 7.65 -11.21 8.05
N GLN A 485 7.52 -10.49 6.93
CA GLN A 485 8.39 -9.37 6.59
C GLN A 485 8.21 -8.19 7.55
N SER A 486 6.96 -7.80 7.87
CA SER A 486 6.71 -6.69 8.80
C SER A 486 7.13 -7.04 10.22
N ILE A 487 6.92 -8.30 10.63
CA ILE A 487 7.36 -8.80 11.93
C ILE A 487 8.88 -8.78 12.03
N ALA A 488 9.61 -9.26 11.01
CA ALA A 488 11.07 -9.23 10.98
C ALA A 488 11.63 -7.79 11.06
N ILE A 489 10.95 -6.82 10.43
CA ILE A 489 11.30 -5.40 10.54
C ILE A 489 11.08 -4.90 11.97
N ALA A 490 9.95 -5.24 12.57
CA ALA A 490 9.62 -4.84 13.94
C ALA A 490 10.57 -5.48 14.97
N THR A 491 10.91 -6.78 14.82
CA THR A 491 11.88 -7.46 15.68
C THR A 491 13.26 -6.85 15.61
N ALA A 492 13.74 -6.58 14.39
CA ALA A 492 15.06 -5.94 14.20
C ALA A 492 15.10 -4.51 14.75
N ALA A 493 14.03 -3.72 14.56
CA ALA A 493 13.95 -2.35 15.08
C ALA A 493 13.85 -2.29 16.62
N CYS A 494 13.44 -3.38 17.26
CA CYS A 494 13.20 -3.46 18.69
C CYS A 494 14.22 -4.32 19.45
N ASP A 495 15.31 -4.74 18.82
CA ASP A 495 16.32 -5.66 19.39
C ASP A 495 15.67 -6.94 19.96
N MET A 496 14.66 -7.46 19.26
CA MET A 496 13.89 -8.65 19.64
C MET A 496 14.15 -9.83 18.69
N GLU A 497 15.33 -9.95 18.16
CA GLU A 497 15.70 -11.04 17.24
C GLU A 497 15.40 -12.42 17.84
N GLY A 498 14.75 -13.28 17.05
CA GLY A 498 14.31 -14.61 17.46
C GLY A 498 12.97 -14.66 18.21
N LYS A 499 12.30 -13.51 18.46
CA LYS A 499 10.99 -13.43 19.11
C LYS A 499 9.85 -13.14 18.12
N ASP A 500 10.06 -13.42 16.84
CA ASP A 500 9.08 -13.18 15.78
C ASP A 500 7.73 -13.85 16.10
N GLY A 501 7.76 -15.08 16.65
CA GLY A 501 6.55 -15.81 17.03
C GLY A 501 5.77 -15.18 18.19
N GLU A 502 6.44 -14.47 19.11
CA GLU A 502 5.76 -13.76 20.20
C GLU A 502 5.04 -12.52 19.68
N ILE A 503 5.69 -11.76 18.78
CA ILE A 503 5.09 -10.58 18.15
C ILE A 503 3.92 -11.01 17.26
N LEU A 504 4.10 -12.05 16.43
CA LEU A 504 3.05 -12.61 15.59
C LEU A 504 1.81 -12.98 16.42
N ARG A 505 2.00 -13.76 17.48
CA ARG A 505 0.90 -14.17 18.37
C ARG A 505 0.18 -12.98 18.98
N SER A 506 0.91 -11.92 19.32
CA SER A 506 0.33 -10.70 19.89
C SER A 506 -0.43 -9.85 18.86
N ALA A 507 -0.03 -9.89 17.58
CA ALA A 507 -0.63 -9.13 16.50
C ALA A 507 -1.87 -9.82 15.88
N ILE A 508 -1.93 -11.16 15.87
CA ILE A 508 -3.03 -11.94 15.27
C ILE A 508 -4.43 -11.47 15.68
N PRO A 509 -4.76 -11.25 16.98
CA PRO A 509 -6.11 -10.83 17.35
C PRO A 509 -6.54 -9.52 16.70
N TYR A 510 -5.62 -8.57 16.56
CA TYR A 510 -5.88 -7.26 15.94
C TYR A 510 -6.03 -7.38 14.43
N ALA A 511 -5.22 -8.22 13.79
CA ALA A 511 -5.33 -8.49 12.36
C ALA A 511 -6.64 -9.21 12.02
N LEU A 512 -7.07 -10.18 12.82
CA LEU A 512 -8.35 -10.85 12.64
C LEU A 512 -9.53 -9.88 12.82
N LEU A 513 -9.51 -9.06 13.88
CA LEU A 513 -10.51 -8.00 14.07
C LEU A 513 -10.57 -7.08 12.86
N TYR A 514 -9.42 -6.67 12.34
CA TYR A 514 -9.29 -5.82 11.16
C TYR A 514 -9.96 -6.43 9.93
N ILE A 515 -9.60 -7.67 9.60
CA ILE A 515 -10.08 -8.38 8.41
C ILE A 515 -11.58 -8.64 8.51
N VAL A 516 -12.07 -9.01 9.70
CA VAL A 516 -13.51 -9.25 9.92
C VAL A 516 -14.30 -7.95 9.77
N LEU A 517 -13.83 -6.85 10.34
CA LEU A 517 -14.50 -5.55 10.18
C LEU A 517 -14.49 -5.08 8.72
N GLY A 518 -13.37 -5.24 8.01
CA GLY A 518 -13.29 -4.99 6.57
C GLY A 518 -14.30 -5.83 5.79
N GLY A 519 -14.39 -7.12 6.08
CA GLY A 519 -15.37 -8.03 5.46
C GLY A 519 -16.82 -7.63 5.71
N LEU A 520 -17.15 -7.24 6.95
CA LEU A 520 -18.48 -6.73 7.29
C LEU A 520 -18.81 -5.45 6.53
N MET A 521 -17.86 -4.51 6.45
CA MET A 521 -18.04 -3.27 5.69
C MET A 521 -18.27 -3.53 4.21
N VAL A 522 -17.52 -4.47 3.61
CA VAL A 522 -17.72 -4.84 2.20
C VAL A 522 -19.08 -5.49 2.00
N TYR A 523 -19.46 -6.44 2.85
CA TYR A 523 -20.70 -7.20 2.73
C TYR A 523 -21.96 -6.35 2.94
N PHE A 524 -22.00 -5.50 3.96
CA PHE A 524 -23.14 -4.63 4.22
C PHE A 524 -23.20 -3.40 3.30
N GLY A 525 -22.14 -3.12 2.58
CA GLY A 525 -22.11 -2.08 1.57
C GLY A 525 -22.63 -2.56 0.20
N CYS A 526 -22.65 -3.88 -0.04
CA CYS A 526 -23.11 -4.46 -1.31
C CYS A 526 -24.60 -4.36 -1.51
#